data_609c07146a4a84132b4c9f84a8a73d3f
#
_entry.id   609c07146a4a84132b4c9f84a8a73d3f
#
_cell.length_a   1.000
_cell.length_b   1.000
_cell.length_c   1.000
_cell.angle_alpha   90.00
_cell.angle_beta   90.00
_cell.angle_gamma   90.00
#
_symmetry.space_group_name_H-M   'P 1'
#
loop_
_entity.id
_entity.type
_entity.pdbx_description
1 polymer ?
#
loop_
_entity_poly.entity_id
_entity_poly.type
_entity_poly.pdbx_seq_one_letter_code
_entity_poly.pdbx_strand_id
1 'polypeptide(L)'
;MSRLPVFLCLLLCSAAIYAQPKVLFDSGRTISSDKYLSELQSKPVAKQKPNISKLATSSTPEMTVGRVEKRSVSLPYLPSPLFLVGADNISIQWLKKHRQALIKAGAVGLIVNSASASDLQAVIRATDGLQVSPASGSDLAKQFNLK
;
A
#
# COMPACT_ATOMS: atom_id res chain seq x y z
N MET A 1 40.81 45.15 -16.79
CA MET A 1 40.75 43.94 -17.62
C MET A 1 39.45 43.24 -17.32
N SER A 2 38.58 43.30 -18.29
CA SER A 2 37.12 43.12 -18.17
C SER A 2 36.71 41.64 -18.01
N ARG A 3 36.13 41.28 -16.87
CA ARG A 3 35.49 39.96 -16.62
C ARG A 3 33.99 39.94 -17.00
N LEU A 4 33.53 40.99 -17.69
CA LEU A 4 32.13 41.17 -18.09
C LEU A 4 31.61 40.17 -19.14
N PRO A 5 32.39 39.69 -20.13
CA PRO A 5 31.86 38.80 -21.16
C PRO A 5 31.59 37.36 -20.67
N VAL A 6 32.24 36.90 -19.60
CA VAL A 6 32.07 35.55 -19.09
C VAL A 6 30.72 35.41 -18.35
N PHE A 7 30.26 36.47 -17.68
CA PHE A 7 28.99 36.48 -16.98
C PHE A 7 27.78 36.53 -17.94
N LEU A 8 27.96 37.17 -19.10
CA LEU A 8 26.89 37.26 -20.11
C LEU A 8 26.67 35.93 -20.84
N CYS A 9 27.71 35.09 -21.00
CA CYS A 9 27.55 33.76 -21.59
C CYS A 9 26.86 32.74 -20.65
N LEU A 10 26.96 32.90 -19.33
CA LEU A 10 26.30 32.01 -18.37
C LEU A 10 24.78 32.26 -18.24
N LEU A 11 24.35 33.48 -18.57
CA LEU A 11 22.90 33.84 -18.50
C LEU A 11 22.10 33.36 -19.71
N LEU A 12 22.75 33.01 -20.82
CA LEU A 12 22.06 32.56 -22.05
C LEU A 12 21.87 31.05 -22.14
N CYS A 13 22.43 30.25 -21.21
CA CYS A 13 22.29 28.80 -21.17
C CYS A 13 21.04 28.27 -20.43
N SER A 14 20.19 29.13 -19.89
CA SER A 14 18.94 28.71 -19.23
C SER A 14 17.74 28.64 -20.18
N ALA A 15 17.96 28.29 -21.46
CA ALA A 15 16.86 27.89 -22.33
C ALA A 15 16.32 26.56 -21.81
N ALA A 16 15.23 26.62 -21.04
CA ALA A 16 14.49 25.45 -20.59
C ALA A 16 14.12 24.60 -21.81
N ILE A 17 14.76 23.45 -21.92
CA ILE A 17 14.43 22.45 -22.94
C ILE A 17 13.10 21.84 -22.50
N TYR A 18 12.00 22.38 -23.00
CA TYR A 18 10.69 21.74 -22.91
C TYR A 18 10.70 20.54 -23.85
N ALA A 19 11.10 19.38 -23.34
CA ALA A 19 10.94 18.13 -24.03
C ALA A 19 9.45 17.76 -24.01
N GLN A 20 8.73 18.10 -25.07
CA GLN A 20 7.36 17.62 -25.24
C GLN A 20 7.43 16.17 -25.72
N PRO A 21 6.72 15.24 -25.07
CA PRO A 21 6.64 13.86 -25.54
C PRO A 21 5.96 13.83 -26.90
N LYS A 22 6.66 13.36 -27.92
CA LYS A 22 6.11 13.17 -29.27
C LYS A 22 5.50 11.78 -29.35
N VAL A 23 4.19 11.72 -29.65
CA VAL A 23 3.54 10.43 -29.94
C VAL A 23 4.12 9.91 -31.26
N LEU A 24 4.83 8.77 -31.20
CA LEU A 24 5.48 8.16 -32.37
C LEU A 24 4.53 7.27 -33.17
N PHE A 25 3.49 6.76 -32.53
CA PHE A 25 2.50 5.91 -33.17
C PHE A 25 1.14 6.08 -32.50
N ASP A 26 0.12 6.38 -33.29
CA ASP A 26 -1.27 6.39 -32.88
C ASP A 26 -2.05 5.43 -33.77
N SER A 27 -2.56 4.34 -33.22
CA SER A 27 -3.37 3.36 -33.93
C SER A 27 -4.82 3.78 -34.15
N GLY A 28 -5.18 5.01 -33.74
CA GLY A 28 -6.56 5.53 -33.79
C GLY A 28 -7.52 4.87 -32.78
N ARG A 29 -6.99 4.01 -31.88
CA ARG A 29 -7.77 3.38 -30.80
C ARG A 29 -7.60 4.07 -29.45
N THR A 30 -6.80 5.12 -29.40
CA THR A 30 -6.59 5.91 -28.19
C THR A 30 -7.79 6.85 -27.98
N ILE A 31 -8.43 6.71 -26.84
CA ILE A 31 -9.47 7.64 -26.40
C ILE A 31 -8.76 8.73 -25.58
N SER A 32 -9.02 10.02 -25.92
CA SER A 32 -8.46 11.13 -25.14
C SER A 32 -8.86 11.00 -23.67
N SER A 33 -7.87 11.03 -22.79
CA SER A 33 -8.08 11.01 -21.33
C SER A 33 -8.64 12.34 -20.79
N ASP A 34 -8.63 13.40 -21.58
CA ASP A 34 -9.03 14.74 -21.14
C ASP A 34 -10.46 14.78 -20.61
N LYS A 35 -11.37 14.01 -21.23
CA LYS A 35 -12.75 13.89 -20.77
C LYS A 35 -12.83 13.30 -19.37
N TYR A 36 -12.02 12.30 -19.06
CA TYR A 36 -12.00 11.64 -17.75
C TYR A 36 -11.25 12.48 -16.71
N LEU A 37 -10.18 13.15 -17.12
CA LEU A 37 -9.42 14.05 -16.25
C LEU A 37 -10.25 15.29 -15.88
N SER A 38 -11.00 15.87 -16.78
CA SER A 38 -11.88 17.00 -16.50
C SER A 38 -13.00 16.62 -15.53
N GLU A 39 -13.53 15.41 -15.63
CA GLU A 39 -14.54 14.88 -14.70
C GLU A 39 -13.98 14.63 -13.30
N LEU A 40 -12.72 14.20 -13.19
CA LEU A 40 -12.02 14.04 -11.93
C LEU A 40 -11.64 15.38 -11.27
N GLN A 41 -11.31 16.38 -12.08
CA GLN A 41 -10.96 17.73 -11.59
C GLN A 41 -12.19 18.55 -11.18
N SER A 42 -13.33 18.30 -11.79
CA SER A 42 -14.58 19.04 -11.51
C SER A 42 -15.31 18.57 -10.24
N LYS A 43 -15.01 17.37 -9.72
CA LYS A 43 -15.47 16.97 -8.41
C LYS A 43 -14.40 17.37 -7.38
N PRO A 44 -14.69 18.36 -6.51
CA PRO A 44 -13.86 18.54 -5.34
C PRO A 44 -13.88 17.17 -4.60
N VAL A 45 -12.75 16.46 -4.62
CA VAL A 45 -12.56 15.31 -3.77
C VAL A 45 -12.68 15.88 -2.36
N ALA A 46 -13.89 15.87 -1.81
CA ALA A 46 -14.07 16.06 -0.40
C ALA A 46 -13.07 15.09 0.23
N LYS A 47 -12.10 15.63 0.96
CA LYS A 47 -11.19 14.83 1.79
C LYS A 47 -12.05 14.16 2.86
N GLN A 48 -12.86 13.20 2.44
CA GLN A 48 -13.54 12.32 3.36
C GLN A 48 -12.40 11.57 4.04
N LYS A 49 -12.12 11.96 5.26
CA LYS A 49 -11.34 11.11 6.15
C LYS A 49 -11.99 9.73 6.03
N PRO A 50 -11.24 8.69 5.61
CA PRO A 50 -11.81 7.37 5.48
C PRO A 50 -12.55 7.06 6.77
N ASN A 51 -13.82 6.69 6.67
CA ASN A 51 -14.61 6.37 7.84
C ASN A 51 -14.08 5.04 8.39
N ILE A 52 -13.10 5.15 9.28
CA ILE A 52 -12.38 4.02 9.89
C ILE A 52 -13.37 3.08 10.58
N SER A 53 -14.52 3.59 11.03
CA SER A 53 -15.56 2.78 11.64
C SER A 53 -16.17 1.72 10.71
N LYS A 54 -16.24 1.98 9.40
CA LYS A 54 -16.70 0.99 8.40
C LYS A 54 -15.61 -0.01 8.00
N LEU A 55 -14.34 0.37 8.14
CA LEU A 55 -13.19 -0.50 7.88
C LEU A 55 -12.76 -1.29 9.11
N ALA A 56 -13.29 -0.93 10.28
CA ALA A 56 -12.82 -1.44 11.57
C ALA A 56 -13.26 -2.86 11.89
N THR A 57 -14.30 -3.35 11.24
CA THR A 57 -14.79 -4.72 11.44
C THR A 57 -14.35 -5.59 10.28
N SER A 58 -13.31 -6.36 10.48
CA SER A 58 -12.89 -7.44 9.59
C SER A 58 -13.12 -8.75 10.33
N SER A 59 -13.81 -9.69 9.71
CA SER A 59 -14.06 -11.01 10.29
C SER A 59 -13.68 -12.07 9.27
N THR A 60 -12.94 -13.05 9.75
CA THR A 60 -12.54 -14.25 9.01
C THR A 60 -12.85 -15.46 9.89
N PRO A 61 -14.11 -15.94 9.89
CA PRO A 61 -14.52 -17.01 10.80
C PRO A 61 -13.79 -18.32 10.56
N GLU A 62 -13.22 -18.51 9.39
CA GLU A 62 -12.47 -19.71 9.02
C GLU A 62 -11.08 -19.78 9.67
N MET A 63 -10.56 -18.65 10.18
CA MET A 63 -9.24 -18.60 10.80
C MET A 63 -9.34 -18.52 12.32
N THR A 64 -8.62 -19.38 12.99
CA THR A 64 -8.47 -19.37 14.45
C THR A 64 -7.06 -18.99 14.84
N VAL A 65 -6.94 -18.31 15.99
CA VAL A 65 -5.62 -17.95 16.54
C VAL A 65 -4.97 -19.20 17.13
N GLY A 66 -3.77 -19.52 16.67
CA GLY A 66 -3.08 -20.68 17.17
C GLY A 66 -1.75 -20.97 16.49
N ARG A 67 -1.17 -22.10 16.84
CA ARG A 67 0.06 -22.59 16.22
C ARG A 67 -0.26 -23.26 14.88
N VAL A 68 0.36 -22.77 13.82
CA VAL A 68 0.23 -23.34 12.48
C VAL A 68 1.45 -24.21 12.17
N GLU A 69 1.23 -25.38 11.58
CA GLU A 69 2.30 -26.23 11.08
C GLU A 69 2.99 -25.61 9.87
N LYS A 70 4.31 -25.73 9.82
CA LYS A 70 5.07 -25.23 8.68
C LYS A 70 4.76 -26.06 7.44
N ARG A 71 4.38 -25.39 6.37
CA ARG A 71 4.21 -25.99 5.05
C ARG A 71 4.72 -25.06 3.97
N SER A 72 5.15 -25.60 2.85
CA SER A 72 5.58 -24.84 1.70
C SER A 72 4.43 -24.70 0.72
N VAL A 73 4.16 -23.48 0.28
CA VAL A 73 3.19 -23.16 -0.77
C VAL A 73 3.93 -22.33 -1.81
N SER A 74 3.84 -22.74 -3.08
CA SER A 74 4.45 -21.98 -4.16
C SER A 74 3.52 -20.83 -4.57
N LEU A 75 4.00 -19.61 -4.43
CA LEU A 75 3.31 -18.38 -4.78
C LEU A 75 4.16 -17.55 -5.74
N PRO A 76 4.16 -17.87 -7.03
CA PRO A 76 5.09 -17.27 -8.00
C PRO A 76 4.93 -15.76 -8.18
N TYR A 77 3.81 -15.18 -7.75
CA TYR A 77 3.50 -13.76 -7.95
C TYR A 77 3.48 -12.93 -6.66
N LEU A 78 3.94 -13.48 -5.53
CA LEU A 78 3.98 -12.71 -4.28
C LEU A 78 5.32 -11.97 -4.18
N PRO A 79 5.36 -10.64 -4.40
CA PRO A 79 6.61 -9.87 -4.44
C PRO A 79 7.24 -9.68 -3.05
N SER A 80 6.45 -9.79 -1.99
CA SER A 80 6.88 -9.59 -0.60
C SER A 80 6.27 -10.63 0.32
N PRO A 81 6.95 -11.01 1.41
CA PRO A 81 6.36 -11.87 2.41
C PRO A 81 5.04 -11.29 2.95
N LEU A 82 4.01 -12.13 3.05
CA LEU A 82 2.71 -11.77 3.58
C LEU A 82 2.52 -12.38 4.97
N PHE A 83 2.01 -11.60 5.91
CA PHE A 83 1.58 -12.12 7.20
C PHE A 83 0.13 -11.73 7.51
N LEU A 84 -0.55 -12.59 8.23
CA LEU A 84 -1.95 -12.43 8.64
C LEU A 84 -2.01 -12.38 10.15
N VAL A 85 -2.73 -11.40 10.68
CA VAL A 85 -2.88 -11.22 12.14
C VAL A 85 -4.30 -10.82 12.49
N GLY A 86 -4.74 -11.25 13.66
CA GLY A 86 -5.95 -10.74 14.29
C GLY A 86 -5.66 -9.60 15.27
N ALA A 87 -6.72 -9.02 15.81
CA ALA A 87 -6.62 -8.00 16.86
C ALA A 87 -6.65 -8.59 18.29
N ASP A 88 -6.23 -9.84 18.42
CA ASP A 88 -6.11 -10.54 19.70
C ASP A 88 -4.74 -10.34 20.36
N ASN A 89 -4.66 -10.59 21.66
CA ASN A 89 -3.45 -10.41 22.42
C ASN A 89 -2.27 -11.28 21.94
N ILE A 90 -2.54 -12.50 21.45
CA ILE A 90 -1.51 -13.42 20.96
C ILE A 90 -0.88 -12.86 19.69
N SER A 91 -1.71 -12.41 18.77
CA SER A 91 -1.28 -11.75 17.52
C SER A 91 -0.48 -10.47 17.79
N ILE A 92 -0.93 -9.64 18.74
CA ILE A 92 -0.22 -8.41 19.13
C ILE A 92 1.15 -8.72 19.74
N GLN A 93 1.24 -9.71 20.62
CA GLN A 93 2.52 -10.12 21.20
C GLN A 93 3.47 -10.72 20.14
N TRP A 94 2.93 -11.52 19.24
CA TRP A 94 3.70 -12.07 18.14
C TRP A 94 4.25 -10.98 17.23
N LEU A 95 3.43 -9.95 16.87
CA LEU A 95 3.87 -8.79 16.11
C LEU A 95 5.01 -8.05 16.80
N LYS A 96 4.85 -7.73 18.08
CA LYS A 96 5.90 -7.04 18.86
C LYS A 96 7.22 -7.82 18.84
N LYS A 97 7.16 -9.14 18.98
CA LYS A 97 8.32 -10.02 19.00
C LYS A 97 9.01 -10.09 17.63
N HIS A 98 8.24 -10.15 16.54
CA HIS A 98 8.78 -10.39 15.20
C HIS A 98 8.91 -9.14 14.35
N ARG A 99 8.47 -7.97 14.83
CA ARG A 99 8.42 -6.70 14.10
C ARG A 99 9.69 -6.40 13.32
N GLN A 100 10.84 -6.44 13.95
CA GLN A 100 12.12 -6.11 13.31
C GLN A 100 12.46 -7.07 12.16
N ALA A 101 12.18 -8.35 12.33
CA ALA A 101 12.40 -9.34 11.28
C ALA A 101 11.46 -9.11 10.08
N LEU A 102 10.20 -8.76 10.35
CA LEU A 102 9.20 -8.45 9.32
C LEU A 102 9.57 -7.19 8.54
N ILE A 103 10.01 -6.12 9.23
CA ILE A 103 10.50 -4.89 8.59
C ILE A 103 11.70 -5.21 7.69
N LYS A 104 12.68 -5.94 8.20
CA LYS A 104 13.88 -6.33 7.43
C LYS A 104 13.53 -7.17 6.20
N ALA A 105 12.50 -8.00 6.29
CA ALA A 105 12.02 -8.81 5.18
C ALA A 105 11.14 -8.03 4.17
N GLY A 106 10.78 -6.78 4.45
CA GLY A 106 9.84 -6.02 3.64
C GLY A 106 8.44 -6.64 3.62
N ALA A 107 8.02 -7.26 4.74
CA ALA A 107 6.76 -7.98 4.83
C ALA A 107 5.56 -7.04 4.86
N VAL A 108 4.48 -7.45 4.21
CA VAL A 108 3.17 -6.76 4.21
C VAL A 108 2.17 -7.55 5.03
N GLY A 109 1.36 -6.88 5.83
CA GLY A 109 0.41 -7.51 6.74
C GLY A 109 -1.04 -7.27 6.38
N LEU A 110 -1.89 -8.27 6.63
CA LEU A 110 -3.34 -8.14 6.63
C LEU A 110 -3.89 -8.37 8.03
N ILE A 111 -4.75 -7.44 8.47
CA ILE A 111 -5.49 -7.56 9.71
C ILE A 111 -6.82 -8.22 9.36
N VAL A 112 -6.94 -9.51 9.66
CA VAL A 112 -8.06 -10.35 9.18
C VAL A 112 -9.20 -10.48 10.18
N ASN A 113 -8.96 -10.18 11.44
CA ASN A 113 -9.97 -10.19 12.50
C ASN A 113 -9.82 -8.97 13.41
N SER A 114 -10.80 -8.07 13.37
CA SER A 114 -10.94 -6.96 14.31
C SER A 114 -12.42 -6.73 14.60
N ALA A 115 -12.80 -6.78 15.86
CA ALA A 115 -14.20 -6.60 16.26
C ALA A 115 -14.59 -5.11 16.39
N SER A 116 -13.60 -4.24 16.61
CA SER A 116 -13.83 -2.81 16.83
C SER A 116 -12.72 -1.93 16.26
N ALA A 117 -13.00 -0.63 16.15
CA ALA A 117 -12.01 0.37 15.76
C ALA A 117 -10.86 0.49 16.79
N SER A 118 -11.13 0.27 18.07
CA SER A 118 -10.12 0.26 19.11
C SER A 118 -9.15 -0.90 18.97
N ASP A 119 -9.66 -2.08 18.63
CA ASP A 119 -8.85 -3.27 18.38
C ASP A 119 -7.94 -3.07 17.16
N LEU A 120 -8.50 -2.54 16.07
CA LEU A 120 -7.72 -2.17 14.90
C LEU A 120 -6.60 -1.18 15.23
N GLN A 121 -6.88 -0.15 16.03
CA GLN A 121 -5.86 0.81 16.47
C GLN A 121 -4.78 0.17 17.36
N ALA A 122 -5.14 -0.81 18.18
CA ALA A 122 -4.18 -1.55 19.00
C ALA A 122 -3.18 -2.32 18.13
N VAL A 123 -3.67 -2.99 17.07
CA VAL A 123 -2.81 -3.67 16.10
C VAL A 123 -1.94 -2.67 15.36
N ILE A 124 -2.51 -1.57 14.84
CA ILE A 124 -1.75 -0.54 14.11
C ILE A 124 -0.60 0.02 14.97
N ARG A 125 -0.85 0.26 16.27
CA ARG A 125 0.22 0.69 17.17
C ARG A 125 1.29 -0.38 17.40
N ALA A 126 0.92 -1.67 17.38
CA ALA A 126 1.86 -2.76 17.52
C ALA A 126 2.71 -3.01 16.26
N THR A 127 2.20 -2.61 15.08
CA THR A 127 2.89 -2.77 13.80
C THR A 127 3.95 -1.71 13.53
N ASP A 128 3.86 -0.53 14.10
CA ASP A 128 4.79 0.60 14.00
C ASP A 128 5.94 0.42 12.97
N GLY A 129 5.79 1.04 11.79
CA GLY A 129 6.72 0.90 10.67
C GLY A 129 6.48 -0.27 9.72
N LEU A 130 5.49 -1.15 9.95
CA LEU A 130 5.06 -2.18 9.02
C LEU A 130 3.87 -1.69 8.17
N GLN A 131 3.84 -2.09 6.90
CA GLN A 131 2.67 -1.88 6.08
C GLN A 131 1.60 -2.91 6.44
N VAL A 132 0.46 -2.45 6.95
CA VAL A 132 -0.69 -3.30 7.28
C VAL A 132 -1.98 -2.70 6.74
N SER A 133 -2.90 -3.57 6.35
CA SER A 133 -4.22 -3.18 5.85
C SER A 133 -5.29 -4.09 6.45
N PRO A 134 -6.43 -3.55 6.90
CA PRO A 134 -7.57 -4.37 7.28
C PRO A 134 -8.17 -5.02 6.02
N ALA A 135 -8.40 -6.33 6.06
CA ALA A 135 -9.00 -7.08 4.97
C ALA A 135 -9.69 -8.34 5.48
N SER A 136 -10.67 -8.84 4.74
CA SER A 136 -11.16 -10.20 4.99
C SER A 136 -10.13 -11.22 4.54
N GLY A 137 -9.83 -12.18 5.38
CA GLY A 137 -8.94 -13.30 5.08
C GLY A 137 -9.66 -14.53 4.51
N SER A 138 -10.97 -14.49 4.30
CA SER A 138 -11.77 -15.66 3.92
C SER A 138 -11.33 -16.31 2.61
N ASP A 139 -10.99 -15.49 1.61
CA ASP A 139 -10.51 -16.03 0.32
C ASP A 139 -9.14 -16.67 0.47
N LEU A 140 -8.25 -16.05 1.25
CA LEU A 140 -6.94 -16.62 1.54
C LEU A 140 -7.06 -17.89 2.38
N ALA A 141 -8.01 -17.92 3.36
CA ALA A 141 -8.29 -19.10 4.15
C ALA A 141 -8.68 -20.28 3.28
N LYS A 142 -9.61 -20.06 2.34
CA LYS A 142 -10.05 -21.09 1.40
C LYS A 142 -8.94 -21.52 0.44
N GLN A 143 -8.28 -20.54 -0.20
CA GLN A 143 -7.24 -20.82 -1.21
C GLN A 143 -6.04 -21.57 -0.62
N PHE A 144 -5.65 -21.23 0.59
CA PHE A 144 -4.48 -21.83 1.25
C PHE A 144 -4.85 -22.83 2.33
N ASN A 145 -6.13 -23.18 2.46
CA ASN A 145 -6.62 -24.09 3.51
C ASN A 145 -6.05 -23.73 4.91
N LEU A 146 -6.18 -22.44 5.26
CA LEU A 146 -5.81 -21.91 6.57
C LEU A 146 -6.96 -22.21 7.55
N LYS A 147 -6.62 -22.49 8.80
CA LYS A 147 -7.61 -22.77 9.86
C LYS A 147 -7.43 -21.82 11.02
#